data_bf14401ffca86a215271fa2389c88522
#
_entry.id   bf14401ffca86a215271fa2389c88522
#
_cell.length_a   1.000
_cell.length_b   1.000
_cell.length_c   1.000
_cell.angle_alpha   90.00
_cell.angle_beta   90.00
_cell.angle_gamma   90.00
#
_symmetry.space_group_name_H-M   'P 1'
#
loop_
_entity.id
_entity.type
_entity.pdbx_description
1 polymer ?
#
loop_
_entity_poly.entity_id
_entity_poly.type
_entity_poly.pdbx_seq_one_letter_code
_entity_poly.pdbx_strand_id
1 'polypeptide(L)'
;GRLLQLAEASGFLDTQTEIYPGSHGGGTVQREFLKLAMLAVSSTDGLSPVKQEIAERSVANFSDGFRLSRTPAAGCNYCFDMTSGKPPYRLVSDQSSKPGVRYFGAGEGMVQLTAVEAKTRETGVLPTGVYIGGDYSKDMLLPVFRHLMAYWSEEPPARANERRKTASRLTVVHGINELMAALNPGTGDDLDFSDPESSAESWIVENVSDGGYGAIIPATRSDWVRVGALIGLKSEVSQHWGIGIVRRVTRDEHQQRRVGIQVLSKVAVPAQVCKSGSYGEGSDPAILLSTSPDAQGEVGVILREGYYNARDSLDLTVKGKGFLLIPGRLAEGGEDFDWAMFKVMTRSD
;
A
#
# COMPACT_ATOMS: atom_id res chain seq x y z
N GLY A 1 -4.99 24.58 -11.10
CA GLY A 1 -4.63 25.95 -10.73
C GLY A 1 -5.32 26.98 -11.60
N ARG A 2 -5.13 26.96 -12.92
CA ARG A 2 -5.66 28.00 -13.84
C ARG A 2 -7.19 28.14 -13.81
N LEU A 3 -7.94 27.04 -13.78
CA LEU A 3 -9.42 27.08 -13.68
C LEU A 3 -9.88 27.72 -12.37
N LEU A 4 -9.23 27.36 -11.25
CA LEU A 4 -9.54 27.96 -9.96
C LEU A 4 -9.26 29.46 -9.95
N GLN A 5 -8.13 29.87 -10.52
CA GLN A 5 -7.74 31.28 -10.65
C GLN A 5 -8.75 32.07 -11.50
N LEU A 6 -9.20 31.48 -12.61
CA LEU A 6 -10.21 32.10 -13.47
C LEU A 6 -11.56 32.23 -12.74
N ALA A 7 -12.01 31.17 -12.07
CA ALA A 7 -13.25 31.18 -11.31
C ALA A 7 -13.21 32.20 -10.15
N GLU A 8 -12.07 32.30 -9.46
CA GLU A 8 -11.85 33.29 -8.40
C GLU A 8 -11.88 34.72 -8.93
N ALA A 9 -11.18 34.99 -10.05
CA ALA A 9 -11.15 36.31 -10.67
C ALA A 9 -12.52 36.74 -11.25
N SER A 10 -13.32 35.80 -11.70
CA SER A 10 -14.65 36.02 -12.27
C SER A 10 -15.79 35.96 -11.24
N GLY A 11 -15.50 35.71 -9.96
CA GLY A 11 -16.53 35.62 -8.90
C GLY A 11 -17.39 34.34 -8.93
N PHE A 12 -16.99 33.31 -9.69
CA PHE A 12 -17.75 32.05 -9.82
C PHE A 12 -17.27 30.92 -8.92
N LEU A 13 -16.34 31.18 -8.01
CA LEU A 13 -15.68 30.17 -7.20
C LEU A 13 -16.68 29.33 -6.37
N ASP A 14 -17.64 30.00 -5.75
CA ASP A 14 -18.66 29.40 -4.89
C ASP A 14 -20.06 29.34 -5.51
N THR A 15 -20.16 29.62 -6.82
CA THR A 15 -21.44 29.51 -7.54
C THR A 15 -21.85 28.06 -7.64
N GLN A 16 -23.01 27.73 -7.07
CA GLN A 16 -23.56 26.38 -7.15
C GLN A 16 -24.10 26.09 -8.56
N THR A 17 -23.71 24.96 -9.07
CA THR A 17 -24.14 24.44 -10.37
C THR A 17 -24.52 22.98 -10.24
N GLU A 18 -25.62 22.56 -10.85
CA GLU A 18 -25.97 21.16 -10.97
C GLU A 18 -24.95 20.49 -11.89
N ILE A 19 -24.16 19.55 -11.33
CA ILE A 19 -23.10 18.87 -12.08
C ILE A 19 -23.68 17.65 -12.84
N TYR A 20 -24.60 16.95 -12.20
CA TYR A 20 -25.28 15.79 -12.77
C TYR A 20 -26.80 15.96 -12.66
N PRO A 21 -27.56 15.76 -13.74
CA PRO A 21 -29.01 15.80 -13.70
C PRO A 21 -29.58 14.85 -12.65
N GLY A 22 -30.39 15.37 -11.74
CA GLY A 22 -31.00 14.59 -10.66
C GLY A 22 -30.09 14.31 -9.46
N SER A 23 -28.87 14.87 -9.41
CA SER A 23 -28.03 14.80 -8.20
C SER A 23 -28.59 15.70 -7.11
N HIS A 24 -28.67 15.19 -5.88
CA HIS A 24 -29.01 15.99 -4.72
C HIS A 24 -27.81 16.86 -4.31
N GLY A 25 -27.86 18.14 -4.61
CA GLY A 25 -26.86 19.13 -4.26
C GLY A 25 -26.01 19.60 -5.45
N GLY A 26 -25.84 20.92 -5.57
CA GLY A 26 -24.96 21.53 -6.55
C GLY A 26 -23.49 21.38 -6.15
N GLY A 27 -22.60 21.31 -7.15
CA GLY A 27 -21.17 21.48 -6.95
C GLY A 27 -20.72 22.92 -7.14
N THR A 28 -19.59 23.27 -6.59
CA THR A 28 -18.90 24.53 -6.88
C THR A 28 -17.51 24.26 -7.45
N VAL A 29 -16.94 25.22 -8.18
CA VAL A 29 -15.58 25.09 -8.70
C VAL A 29 -14.60 24.85 -7.55
N GLN A 30 -14.78 25.56 -6.44
CA GLN A 30 -13.96 25.39 -5.23
C GLN A 30 -14.06 23.96 -4.68
N ARG A 31 -15.25 23.43 -4.49
CA ARG A 31 -15.48 22.10 -3.94
C ARG A 31 -14.88 21.02 -4.82
N GLU A 32 -15.13 21.06 -6.14
CA GLU A 32 -14.60 20.08 -7.08
C GLU A 32 -13.05 20.15 -7.14
N PHE A 33 -12.50 21.36 -7.10
CA PHE A 33 -11.06 21.51 -7.03
C PHE A 33 -10.48 20.94 -5.72
N LEU A 34 -11.13 21.17 -4.58
CA LEU A 34 -10.68 20.64 -3.28
C LEU A 34 -10.74 19.13 -3.22
N LYS A 35 -11.75 18.49 -3.83
CA LYS A 35 -11.79 17.01 -3.97
C LYS A 35 -10.53 16.50 -4.65
N LEU A 36 -10.17 17.06 -5.81
CA LEU A 36 -8.98 16.69 -6.55
C LEU A 36 -7.69 16.95 -5.77
N ALA A 37 -7.59 18.12 -5.12
CA ALA A 37 -6.43 18.49 -4.35
C ALA A 37 -6.23 17.59 -3.12
N MET A 38 -7.31 17.30 -2.38
CA MET A 38 -7.28 16.40 -1.22
C MET A 38 -6.97 14.96 -1.63
N LEU A 39 -7.51 14.48 -2.76
CA LEU A 39 -7.18 13.16 -3.28
C LEU A 39 -5.68 13.07 -3.64
N ALA A 40 -5.15 14.10 -4.31
CA ALA A 40 -3.73 14.15 -4.71
C ALA A 40 -2.76 14.11 -3.51
N VAL A 41 -3.13 14.72 -2.37
CA VAL A 41 -2.29 14.70 -1.15
C VAL A 41 -2.54 13.50 -0.25
N SER A 42 -3.57 12.72 -0.52
CA SER A 42 -3.93 11.52 0.29
C SER A 42 -3.10 10.28 -0.08
N SER A 43 -2.18 10.35 -1.06
CA SER A 43 -1.28 9.23 -1.45
C SER A 43 -2.01 7.90 -1.67
N THR A 44 -3.14 7.95 -2.36
CA THR A 44 -4.00 6.80 -2.62
C THR A 44 -3.39 5.74 -3.53
N ASP A 45 -2.31 6.08 -4.23
CA ASP A 45 -1.51 5.19 -5.07
C ASP A 45 -0.81 4.04 -4.31
N GLY A 46 -0.83 4.07 -2.98
CA GLY A 46 -0.45 2.97 -2.10
C GLY A 46 -1.62 2.06 -1.69
N LEU A 47 -2.82 2.29 -2.19
CA LEU A 47 -4.01 1.49 -1.90
C LEU A 47 -4.32 0.56 -3.07
N SER A 48 -4.96 -0.60 -2.79
CA SER A 48 -5.50 -1.46 -3.86
C SER A 48 -6.63 -0.73 -4.62
N PRO A 49 -6.97 -1.13 -5.86
CA PRO A 49 -7.96 -0.43 -6.68
C PRO A 49 -9.30 -0.21 -5.97
N VAL A 50 -9.82 -1.21 -5.28
CA VAL A 50 -11.08 -1.08 -4.52
C VAL A 50 -10.93 -0.08 -3.37
N LYS A 51 -9.81 -0.09 -2.66
CA LYS A 51 -9.53 0.87 -1.59
C LYS A 51 -9.32 2.28 -2.12
N GLN A 52 -8.77 2.44 -3.33
CA GLN A 52 -8.68 3.74 -4.01
C GLN A 52 -10.08 4.30 -4.31
N GLU A 53 -10.99 3.45 -4.81
CA GLU A 53 -12.38 3.84 -5.07
C GLU A 53 -13.09 4.27 -3.76
N ILE A 54 -12.92 3.51 -2.68
CA ILE A 54 -13.46 3.90 -1.37
C ILE A 54 -12.88 5.25 -0.91
N ALA A 55 -11.58 5.48 -1.09
CA ALA A 55 -10.94 6.74 -0.74
C ALA A 55 -11.48 7.92 -1.55
N GLU A 56 -11.64 7.76 -2.88
CA GLU A 56 -12.21 8.77 -3.76
C GLU A 56 -13.63 9.15 -3.36
N ARG A 57 -14.48 8.16 -3.11
CA ARG A 57 -15.86 8.34 -2.66
C ARG A 57 -15.94 8.98 -1.28
N SER A 58 -15.01 8.62 -0.37
CA SER A 58 -14.89 9.25 0.95
C SER A 58 -14.48 10.71 0.84
N VAL A 59 -13.48 11.04 0.00
CA VAL A 59 -13.10 12.42 -0.30
C VAL A 59 -14.28 13.23 -0.83
N ALA A 60 -15.07 12.65 -1.72
CA ALA A 60 -16.28 13.30 -2.25
C ALA A 60 -17.33 13.53 -1.16
N ASN A 61 -17.59 12.53 -0.30
CA ASN A 61 -18.58 12.61 0.77
C ASN A 61 -18.23 13.68 1.83
N PHE A 62 -16.96 13.82 2.19
CA PHE A 62 -16.52 14.77 3.21
C PHE A 62 -16.09 16.13 2.66
N SER A 63 -16.23 16.36 1.36
CA SER A 63 -15.71 17.56 0.67
C SER A 63 -16.33 18.88 1.10
N ASP A 64 -17.54 18.88 1.65
CA ASP A 64 -18.18 20.09 2.20
C ASP A 64 -17.44 20.63 3.43
N GLY A 65 -16.73 19.77 4.14
CA GLY A 65 -15.91 20.14 5.28
C GLY A 65 -14.51 20.64 4.92
N PHE A 66 -14.09 20.55 3.66
CA PHE A 66 -12.73 20.95 3.25
C PHE A 66 -12.58 22.47 3.24
N ARG A 67 -11.40 22.93 3.60
CA ARG A 67 -11.07 24.33 3.75
C ARG A 67 -10.12 24.81 2.66
N LEU A 68 -10.40 25.99 2.10
CA LEU A 68 -9.50 26.73 1.23
C LEU A 68 -9.22 28.11 1.87
N SER A 69 -7.96 28.57 1.82
CA SER A 69 -7.56 29.86 2.37
C SER A 69 -6.55 30.54 1.46
N ARG A 70 -6.54 31.86 1.47
CA ARG A 70 -5.52 32.70 0.79
C ARG A 70 -4.26 32.88 1.64
N THR A 71 -4.37 32.62 2.93
CA THR A 71 -3.27 32.74 3.89
C THR A 71 -3.14 31.42 4.67
N PRO A 72 -1.97 31.10 5.24
CA PRO A 72 -1.82 29.99 6.17
C PRO A 72 -2.89 30.07 7.28
N ALA A 73 -3.58 28.99 7.51
CA ALA A 73 -4.66 28.90 8.52
C ALA A 73 -4.65 27.53 9.19
N ALA A 74 -5.15 27.45 10.40
CA ALA A 74 -5.32 26.20 11.13
C ALA A 74 -6.18 25.21 10.32
N GLY A 75 -5.76 23.95 10.25
CA GLY A 75 -6.42 22.91 9.47
C GLY A 75 -6.12 22.96 7.95
N CYS A 76 -5.25 23.88 7.49
CA CYS A 76 -4.75 23.95 6.11
C CYS A 76 -3.30 23.44 6.08
N ASN A 77 -3.10 22.13 5.96
CA ASN A 77 -1.80 21.48 6.08
C ASN A 77 -1.06 21.38 4.73
N TYR A 78 -1.72 21.78 3.65
CA TYR A 78 -1.22 21.70 2.27
C TYR A 78 -1.38 23.03 1.56
N CYS A 79 -0.58 23.20 0.52
CA CYS A 79 -0.69 24.37 -0.35
C CYS A 79 -0.37 24.01 -1.80
N PHE A 80 -0.79 24.87 -2.70
CA PHE A 80 -0.45 24.80 -4.12
C PHE A 80 -0.29 26.20 -4.68
N ASP A 81 0.54 26.32 -5.70
CA ASP A 81 0.74 27.56 -6.46
C ASP A 81 -0.17 27.53 -7.71
N MET A 82 -1.10 28.47 -7.80
CA MET A 82 -2.05 28.57 -8.91
C MET A 82 -1.38 28.83 -10.25
N THR A 83 -0.19 29.43 -10.23
CA THR A 83 0.57 29.81 -11.43
C THR A 83 1.49 28.71 -11.91
N SER A 84 1.82 27.76 -11.05
CA SER A 84 2.69 26.63 -11.39
C SER A 84 1.89 25.43 -11.85
N GLY A 85 2.49 24.59 -12.71
CA GLY A 85 1.95 23.27 -13.07
C GLY A 85 2.31 22.17 -12.07
N LYS A 86 2.88 22.52 -10.91
CA LYS A 86 3.32 21.55 -9.89
C LYS A 86 2.15 21.04 -9.08
N PRO A 87 2.21 19.78 -8.63
CA PRO A 87 1.19 19.22 -7.73
C PRO A 87 1.18 19.95 -6.39
N PRO A 88 0.07 19.82 -5.61
CA PRO A 88 0.00 20.26 -4.23
C PRO A 88 1.14 19.70 -3.39
N TYR A 89 1.57 20.45 -2.38
CA TYR A 89 2.64 20.04 -1.48
C TYR A 89 2.32 20.41 -0.04
N ARG A 90 3.01 19.76 0.89
CA ARG A 90 2.83 19.98 2.33
C ARG A 90 3.31 21.36 2.72
N LEU A 91 2.55 22.05 3.58
CA LEU A 91 2.95 23.31 4.20
C LEU A 91 4.08 23.04 5.20
N VAL A 92 5.21 23.72 5.03
CA VAL A 92 6.31 23.70 5.99
C VAL A 92 6.13 24.91 6.90
N SER A 93 6.33 24.75 8.20
CA SER A 93 5.96 25.63 9.30
C SER A 93 6.45 27.09 9.24
N ASP A 94 7.23 27.49 8.24
CA ASP A 94 7.85 28.83 8.17
C ASP A 94 7.55 29.56 6.85
N GLN A 95 6.48 29.17 6.14
CA GLN A 95 6.15 29.84 4.87
C GLN A 95 5.25 31.04 5.12
N SER A 96 5.82 32.24 4.90
CA SER A 96 5.04 33.47 4.77
C SER A 96 4.06 33.37 3.59
N SER A 97 2.89 33.99 3.74
CA SER A 97 1.90 34.10 2.67
C SER A 97 2.53 34.63 1.38
N LYS A 98 2.35 33.90 0.27
CA LYS A 98 2.85 34.30 -1.05
C LYS A 98 1.67 34.58 -1.98
N PRO A 99 1.73 35.66 -2.78
CA PRO A 99 0.74 35.89 -3.84
C PRO A 99 0.67 34.67 -4.77
N GLY A 100 -0.55 34.25 -5.14
CA GLY A 100 -0.74 33.10 -6.03
C GLY A 100 -0.75 31.72 -5.34
N VAL A 101 -0.31 31.62 -4.09
CA VAL A 101 -0.42 30.38 -3.31
C VAL A 101 -1.77 30.31 -2.61
N ARG A 102 -2.36 29.12 -2.58
CA ARG A 102 -3.57 28.81 -1.80
C ARG A 102 -3.26 27.68 -0.84
N TYR A 103 -3.87 27.76 0.33
CA TYR A 103 -3.70 26.82 1.44
C TYR A 103 -4.99 26.05 1.60
N PHE A 104 -4.90 24.74 1.87
CA PHE A 104 -6.08 23.90 1.99
C PHE A 104 -5.83 22.72 2.93
N GLY A 105 -6.92 22.10 3.37
CA GLY A 105 -6.89 20.92 4.21
C GLY A 105 -8.28 20.38 4.49
N ALA A 106 -8.32 19.32 5.29
CA ALA A 106 -9.56 18.60 5.54
C ALA A 106 -10.59 19.39 6.40
N GLY A 107 -10.14 20.34 7.23
CA GLY A 107 -11.04 21.13 8.07
C GLY A 107 -12.04 20.27 8.86
N GLU A 108 -13.33 20.63 8.79
CA GLU A 108 -14.44 19.86 9.39
C GLU A 108 -14.58 18.45 8.80
N GLY A 109 -14.13 18.20 7.56
CA GLY A 109 -14.13 16.88 6.96
C GLY A 109 -13.30 15.86 7.75
N MET A 110 -12.23 16.29 8.42
CA MET A 110 -11.45 15.43 9.32
C MET A 110 -12.26 15.03 10.57
N VAL A 111 -12.99 15.94 11.14
CA VAL A 111 -13.84 15.68 12.33
C VAL A 111 -14.95 14.70 11.96
N GLN A 112 -15.60 14.92 10.82
CA GLN A 112 -16.65 14.04 10.30
C GLN A 112 -16.12 12.64 10.02
N LEU A 113 -14.99 12.52 9.32
CA LEU A 113 -14.36 11.22 9.02
C LEU A 113 -13.97 10.47 10.29
N THR A 114 -13.44 11.17 11.30
CA THR A 114 -13.07 10.58 12.59
C THR A 114 -14.29 10.00 13.30
N ALA A 115 -15.41 10.74 13.31
CA ALA A 115 -16.66 10.26 13.90
C ALA A 115 -17.23 9.04 13.15
N VAL A 116 -17.16 9.06 11.82
CA VAL A 116 -17.60 7.93 10.97
C VAL A 116 -16.72 6.69 11.19
N GLU A 117 -15.38 6.84 11.26
CA GLU A 117 -14.47 5.73 11.56
C GLU A 117 -14.81 5.09 12.90
N ALA A 118 -14.94 5.91 13.95
CA ALA A 118 -15.26 5.43 15.29
C ALA A 118 -16.60 4.65 15.33
N LYS A 119 -17.63 5.19 14.68
CA LYS A 119 -18.96 4.54 14.62
C LYS A 119 -18.94 3.27 13.80
N THR A 120 -18.28 3.27 12.63
CA THR A 120 -18.14 2.07 11.77
C THR A 120 -17.36 0.98 12.50
N ARG A 121 -16.33 1.33 13.27
CA ARG A 121 -15.58 0.37 14.08
C ARG A 121 -16.43 -0.29 15.16
N GLU A 122 -17.29 0.50 15.82
CA GLU A 122 -18.21 0.03 16.86
C GLU A 122 -19.33 -0.84 16.32
N THR A 123 -20.00 -0.41 15.25
CA THR A 123 -21.24 -1.02 14.75
C THR A 123 -21.03 -2.03 13.63
N GLY A 124 -19.88 -1.97 12.95
CA GLY A 124 -19.57 -2.80 11.78
C GLY A 124 -20.18 -2.27 10.47
N VAL A 125 -20.98 -1.19 10.51
CA VAL A 125 -21.66 -0.60 9.35
C VAL A 125 -21.45 0.89 9.29
N LEU A 126 -21.61 1.47 8.10
CA LEU A 126 -21.56 2.93 7.93
C LEU A 126 -22.74 3.61 8.64
N PRO A 127 -22.52 4.77 9.28
CA PRO A 127 -23.60 5.57 9.85
C PRO A 127 -24.59 6.03 8.78
N THR A 128 -25.85 6.20 9.18
CA THR A 128 -26.88 6.81 8.34
C THR A 128 -26.44 8.20 7.90
N GLY A 129 -26.61 8.52 6.62
CA GLY A 129 -26.23 9.82 6.04
C GLY A 129 -24.81 9.85 5.45
N VAL A 130 -24.05 8.78 5.57
CA VAL A 130 -22.76 8.63 4.86
C VAL A 130 -22.97 7.75 3.62
N TYR A 131 -22.82 8.36 2.46
CA TYR A 131 -23.07 7.72 1.16
C TYR A 131 -21.80 7.66 0.34
N ILE A 132 -21.07 6.54 0.46
CA ILE A 132 -19.89 6.30 -0.37
C ILE A 132 -20.17 5.31 -1.51
N GLY A 133 -21.44 4.90 -1.68
CA GLY A 133 -21.86 3.89 -2.68
C GLY A 133 -21.20 2.54 -2.45
N GLY A 134 -21.73 1.51 -3.09
CA GLY A 134 -21.21 0.14 -2.95
C GLY A 134 -21.56 -0.50 -1.60
N ASP A 135 -21.26 -1.80 -1.51
CA ASP A 135 -21.41 -2.58 -0.28
C ASP A 135 -20.02 -3.02 0.17
N TYR A 136 -19.47 -2.29 1.14
CA TYR A 136 -18.11 -2.51 1.64
C TYR A 136 -18.15 -2.96 3.09
N SER A 137 -17.43 -4.04 3.39
CA SER A 137 -17.25 -4.50 4.77
C SER A 137 -16.43 -3.50 5.60
N LYS A 138 -16.57 -3.56 6.92
CA LYS A 138 -15.76 -2.72 7.83
C LYS A 138 -14.26 -2.94 7.64
N ASP A 139 -13.83 -4.16 7.27
CA ASP A 139 -12.42 -4.50 7.08
C ASP A 139 -11.84 -3.87 5.80
N MET A 140 -12.69 -3.48 4.86
CA MET A 140 -12.32 -2.67 3.69
C MET A 140 -12.33 -1.18 4.03
N LEU A 141 -13.33 -0.72 4.78
CA LEU A 141 -13.56 0.70 5.09
C LEU A 141 -12.55 1.26 6.08
N LEU A 142 -12.36 0.60 7.23
CA LEU A 142 -11.53 1.13 8.33
C LEU A 142 -10.08 1.39 7.94
N PRO A 143 -9.38 0.53 7.19
CA PRO A 143 -8.04 0.82 6.71
C PRO A 143 -7.98 2.08 5.84
N VAL A 144 -8.99 2.29 4.97
CA VAL A 144 -9.05 3.49 4.10
C VAL A 144 -9.31 4.75 4.92
N PHE A 145 -10.25 4.71 5.86
CA PHE A 145 -10.52 5.86 6.73
C PHE A 145 -9.28 6.26 7.54
N ARG A 146 -8.59 5.29 8.13
CA ARG A 146 -7.34 5.53 8.87
C ARG A 146 -6.23 6.07 7.97
N HIS A 147 -6.14 5.57 6.74
CA HIS A 147 -5.20 6.09 5.76
C HIS A 147 -5.50 7.57 5.45
N LEU A 148 -6.75 7.92 5.14
CA LEU A 148 -7.14 9.30 4.88
C LEU A 148 -6.90 10.20 6.10
N MET A 149 -7.30 9.76 7.31
CA MET A 149 -7.06 10.48 8.55
C MET A 149 -5.57 10.76 8.78
N ALA A 150 -4.70 9.79 8.50
CA ALA A 150 -3.26 9.97 8.63
C ALA A 150 -2.74 11.07 7.70
N TYR A 151 -3.15 11.07 6.44
CA TYR A 151 -2.72 12.09 5.46
C TYR A 151 -3.40 13.45 5.66
N TRP A 152 -4.59 13.50 6.26
CA TRP A 152 -5.32 14.75 6.54
C TRP A 152 -4.93 15.38 7.89
N SER A 153 -4.17 14.68 8.71
CA SER A 153 -3.70 15.16 10.01
C SER A 153 -2.72 16.34 9.88
N GLU A 154 -2.47 17.04 10.99
CA GLU A 154 -1.46 18.09 11.08
C GLU A 154 -0.04 17.56 10.80
N GLU A 155 0.20 16.29 11.11
CA GLU A 155 1.46 15.60 10.87
C GLU A 155 1.26 14.42 9.89
N PRO A 156 1.07 14.69 8.59
CA PRO A 156 0.93 13.62 7.61
C PRO A 156 2.17 12.72 7.56
N PRO A 157 2.02 11.44 7.22
CA PRO A 157 3.13 10.51 7.15
C PRO A 157 4.29 11.05 6.30
N ALA A 158 5.45 11.13 6.91
CA ALA A 158 6.70 11.45 6.22
C ALA A 158 7.38 10.16 5.77
N ARG A 159 8.27 10.28 4.78
CA ARG A 159 9.08 9.14 4.37
C ARG A 159 10.04 8.75 5.49
N ALA A 160 10.00 7.48 5.89
CA ALA A 160 10.86 6.97 6.96
C ALA A 160 12.34 6.96 6.55
N ASN A 161 12.63 6.72 5.26
CA ASN A 161 13.99 6.56 4.77
C ASN A 161 14.28 7.49 3.59
N GLU A 162 15.49 8.05 3.58
CA GLU A 162 15.99 8.81 2.46
C GLU A 162 16.25 7.89 1.25
N ARG A 163 15.96 8.38 0.06
CA ARG A 163 16.15 7.65 -1.19
C ARG A 163 17.39 8.14 -1.91
N ARG A 164 18.24 7.20 -2.29
CA ARG A 164 19.40 7.46 -3.16
C ARG A 164 19.06 7.04 -4.58
N LYS A 165 19.33 7.91 -5.53
CA LYS A 165 19.21 7.56 -6.96
C LYS A 165 20.25 6.49 -7.30
N THR A 166 19.84 5.50 -8.06
CA THR A 166 20.71 4.44 -8.55
C THR A 166 20.23 4.01 -9.93
N ALA A 167 21.11 3.38 -10.70
CA ALA A 167 20.75 2.72 -11.95
C ALA A 167 21.28 1.29 -11.84
N SER A 168 20.40 0.36 -11.46
CA SER A 168 20.71 -1.06 -11.32
C SER A 168 19.49 -1.88 -11.77
N ARG A 169 19.66 -3.18 -11.89
CA ARG A 169 18.57 -4.08 -12.24
C ARG A 169 18.18 -4.94 -11.06
N LEU A 170 16.92 -5.32 -11.08
CA LEU A 170 16.32 -6.20 -10.09
C LEU A 170 15.64 -7.33 -10.83
N THR A 171 16.07 -8.56 -10.60
CA THR A 171 15.33 -9.74 -11.06
C THR A 171 14.17 -9.98 -10.11
N VAL A 172 12.97 -10.12 -10.66
CA VAL A 172 11.72 -10.22 -9.89
C VAL A 172 10.94 -11.45 -10.32
N VAL A 173 10.41 -12.19 -9.36
CA VAL A 173 9.45 -13.29 -9.57
C VAL A 173 8.18 -12.99 -8.75
N HIS A 174 7.03 -13.47 -9.21
CA HIS A 174 5.73 -13.19 -8.61
C HIS A 174 5.21 -14.34 -7.75
N GLY A 175 4.82 -14.02 -6.52
CA GLY A 175 4.13 -14.95 -5.63
C GLY A 175 5.01 -16.05 -5.03
N ILE A 176 4.40 -16.82 -4.12
CA ILE A 176 5.12 -17.82 -3.32
C ILE A 176 5.63 -18.99 -4.16
N ASN A 177 4.87 -19.44 -5.17
CA ASN A 177 5.23 -20.62 -5.95
C ASN A 177 6.46 -20.37 -6.83
N GLU A 178 6.48 -19.26 -7.58
CA GLU A 178 7.62 -18.88 -8.43
C GLU A 178 8.87 -18.59 -7.59
N LEU A 179 8.65 -17.98 -6.41
CA LEU A 179 9.77 -17.74 -5.50
C LEU A 179 10.33 -19.05 -4.93
N MET A 180 9.48 -20.01 -4.59
CA MET A 180 9.93 -21.35 -4.14
C MET A 180 10.70 -22.08 -5.25
N ALA A 181 10.26 -21.99 -6.50
CA ALA A 181 10.98 -22.55 -7.65
C ALA A 181 12.37 -21.87 -7.81
N ALA A 182 12.42 -20.54 -7.70
CA ALA A 182 13.68 -19.79 -7.80
C ALA A 182 14.66 -20.05 -6.63
N LEU A 183 14.13 -20.42 -5.45
CA LEU A 183 14.94 -20.76 -4.26
C LEU A 183 15.48 -22.21 -4.30
N ASN A 184 14.82 -23.12 -5.02
CA ASN A 184 15.18 -24.54 -5.13
C ASN A 184 15.43 -24.96 -6.59
N PRO A 185 16.39 -24.36 -7.29
CA PRO A 185 16.69 -24.76 -8.65
C PRO A 185 17.21 -26.21 -8.65
N GLY A 186 16.47 -27.13 -9.27
CA GLY A 186 16.90 -28.52 -9.48
C GLY A 186 16.30 -29.58 -8.56
N THR A 187 15.28 -29.28 -7.75
CA THR A 187 14.55 -30.29 -6.96
C THR A 187 13.29 -30.85 -7.63
N GLY A 188 12.97 -30.41 -8.83
CA GLY A 188 11.85 -30.95 -9.60
C GLY A 188 12.25 -32.26 -10.27
N ASP A 189 11.64 -33.38 -9.82
CA ASP A 189 11.75 -34.72 -10.46
C ASP A 189 10.92 -34.82 -11.75
N ASP A 190 10.20 -33.78 -12.12
CA ASP A 190 9.46 -33.65 -13.35
C ASP A 190 10.33 -32.89 -14.39
N LEU A 191 10.40 -33.49 -15.61
CA LEU A 191 10.93 -32.84 -16.80
C LEU A 191 10.07 -31.58 -17.14
N ASP A 192 10.17 -30.59 -16.33
CA ASP A 192 9.59 -29.27 -16.61
C ASP A 192 10.54 -28.55 -17.57
N PHE A 193 10.18 -28.54 -18.84
CA PHE A 193 10.88 -27.79 -19.88
C PHE A 193 10.63 -26.27 -19.79
N SER A 194 9.90 -25.81 -18.76
CA SER A 194 9.79 -24.40 -18.44
C SER A 194 11.08 -23.94 -17.77
N ASP A 195 11.82 -23.13 -18.47
CA ASP A 195 13.01 -22.47 -17.94
C ASP A 195 12.60 -21.64 -16.69
N PRO A 196 13.13 -21.92 -15.47
CA PRO A 196 12.82 -21.10 -14.29
C PRO A 196 13.14 -19.62 -14.48
N GLU A 197 14.02 -19.29 -15.42
CA GLU A 197 14.28 -17.90 -15.83
C GLU A 197 13.16 -17.31 -16.69
N SER A 198 12.25 -18.13 -17.25
CA SER A 198 11.16 -17.64 -18.11
C SER A 198 10.07 -16.88 -17.37
N SER A 199 9.89 -17.09 -16.06
CA SER A 199 8.95 -16.36 -15.22
C SER A 199 9.57 -15.12 -14.55
N ALA A 200 10.90 -15.00 -14.56
CA ALA A 200 11.60 -13.88 -13.95
C ALA A 200 11.60 -12.64 -14.86
N GLU A 201 11.25 -11.52 -14.29
CA GLU A 201 11.28 -10.22 -14.96
C GLU A 201 12.50 -9.40 -14.52
N SER A 202 13.05 -8.59 -15.42
CA SER A 202 14.12 -7.65 -15.10
C SER A 202 13.57 -6.23 -15.02
N TRP A 203 13.56 -5.66 -13.81
CA TRP A 203 13.08 -4.30 -13.55
C TRP A 203 14.24 -3.32 -13.40
N ILE A 204 14.06 -2.06 -13.81
CA ILE A 204 15.08 -1.02 -13.71
C ILE A 204 14.86 -0.26 -12.39
N VAL A 205 15.82 -0.33 -11.47
CA VAL A 205 15.79 0.40 -10.22
C VAL A 205 16.22 1.84 -10.45
N GLU A 206 15.38 2.80 -10.07
CA GLU A 206 15.67 4.24 -10.14
C GLU A 206 16.18 4.80 -8.82
N ASN A 207 15.70 4.23 -7.73
CA ASN A 207 16.08 4.67 -6.40
C ASN A 207 15.98 3.53 -5.38
N VAL A 208 16.81 3.64 -4.35
CA VAL A 208 16.90 2.68 -3.24
C VAL A 208 16.89 3.41 -1.92
N SER A 209 16.28 2.79 -0.92
CA SER A 209 16.35 3.17 0.50
C SER A 209 16.58 1.91 1.34
N ASP A 210 16.81 2.08 2.63
CA ASP A 210 17.01 0.93 3.54
C ASP A 210 15.78 0.00 3.60
N GLY A 211 14.58 0.55 3.37
CA GLY A 211 13.32 -0.19 3.40
C GLY A 211 12.79 -0.63 2.03
N GLY A 212 13.44 -0.31 0.91
CA GLY A 212 12.90 -0.72 -0.37
C GLY A 212 13.45 -0.06 -1.62
N TYR A 213 12.79 -0.34 -2.74
CA TYR A 213 13.17 0.08 -4.09
C TYR A 213 12.06 0.87 -4.75
N GLY A 214 12.45 1.83 -5.60
CA GLY A 214 11.61 2.38 -6.64
C GLY A 214 12.11 1.87 -7.99
N ALA A 215 11.24 1.23 -8.77
CA ALA A 215 11.63 0.63 -10.04
C ALA A 215 10.65 0.94 -11.17
N ILE A 216 11.14 0.86 -12.40
CA ILE A 216 10.36 0.91 -13.63
C ILE A 216 10.14 -0.53 -14.12
N ILE A 217 8.91 -0.83 -14.49
CA ILE A 217 8.52 -2.13 -15.03
C ILE A 217 8.54 -2.07 -16.56
N PRO A 218 9.10 -3.08 -17.24
CA PRO A 218 8.98 -3.22 -18.69
C PRO A 218 7.51 -3.40 -19.11
N ALA A 219 7.13 -2.83 -20.26
CA ALA A 219 5.73 -2.72 -20.71
C ALA A 219 5.05 -4.06 -21.07
N THR A 220 5.75 -5.18 -21.16
CA THR A 220 5.32 -6.34 -21.95
C THR A 220 4.76 -7.55 -21.22
N ARG A 221 4.89 -7.68 -19.89
CA ARG A 221 4.49 -8.93 -19.20
C ARG A 221 3.87 -8.79 -17.81
N SER A 222 3.63 -7.60 -17.30
CA SER A 222 3.40 -7.39 -15.87
C SER A 222 1.94 -7.10 -15.50
N ASP A 223 0.96 -7.81 -16.06
CA ASP A 223 -0.46 -7.60 -15.71
C ASP A 223 -0.78 -7.98 -14.25
N TRP A 224 0.03 -8.86 -13.66
CA TRP A 224 -0.06 -9.28 -12.27
C TRP A 224 0.40 -8.20 -11.27
N VAL A 225 1.15 -7.17 -11.71
CA VAL A 225 1.68 -6.15 -10.81
C VAL A 225 0.57 -5.27 -10.28
N ARG A 226 0.26 -5.43 -9.02
CA ARG A 226 -0.70 -4.65 -8.24
C ARG A 226 -0.15 -4.32 -6.86
N VAL A 227 -0.74 -3.33 -6.21
CA VAL A 227 -0.43 -3.01 -4.81
C VAL A 227 -0.82 -4.21 -3.94
N GLY A 228 0.08 -4.62 -3.06
CA GLY A 228 -0.08 -5.78 -2.20
C GLY A 228 0.49 -7.08 -2.78
N ALA A 229 0.93 -7.13 -4.05
CA ALA A 229 1.51 -8.35 -4.62
C ALA A 229 2.82 -8.74 -3.91
N LEU A 230 2.94 -10.02 -3.57
CA LEU A 230 4.17 -10.62 -3.06
C LEU A 230 5.15 -10.84 -4.19
N ILE A 231 6.41 -10.45 -3.98
CA ILE A 231 7.48 -10.65 -4.96
C ILE A 231 8.74 -11.20 -4.32
N GLY A 232 9.39 -12.12 -5.01
CA GLY A 232 10.80 -12.43 -4.82
C GLY A 232 11.64 -11.43 -5.60
N LEU A 233 12.74 -10.98 -4.99
CA LEU A 233 13.61 -9.98 -5.61
C LEU A 233 15.09 -10.35 -5.41
N LYS A 234 15.88 -10.19 -6.47
CA LYS A 234 17.32 -10.43 -6.45
C LYS A 234 18.03 -9.31 -7.19
N SER A 235 18.88 -8.57 -6.49
CA SER A 235 19.68 -7.52 -7.12
C SER A 235 20.89 -8.11 -7.82
N GLU A 236 21.45 -7.40 -8.82
CA GLU A 236 22.62 -7.84 -9.57
C GLU A 236 23.84 -8.15 -8.69
N VAL A 237 23.93 -7.47 -7.54
CA VAL A 237 25.06 -7.65 -6.59
C VAL A 237 24.78 -8.71 -5.52
N SER A 238 23.53 -9.20 -5.42
CA SER A 238 23.13 -10.17 -4.39
C SER A 238 23.17 -11.59 -4.93
N GLN A 239 23.74 -12.50 -4.14
CA GLN A 239 23.68 -13.94 -4.38
C GLN A 239 22.34 -14.55 -3.92
N HIS A 240 21.59 -13.83 -3.09
CA HIS A 240 20.39 -14.34 -2.42
C HIS A 240 19.13 -13.65 -2.91
N TRP A 241 18.06 -14.42 -2.95
CA TRP A 241 16.71 -13.88 -3.10
C TRP A 241 16.24 -13.23 -1.79
N GLY A 242 15.65 -12.07 -1.92
CA GLY A 242 14.89 -11.41 -0.88
C GLY A 242 13.40 -11.47 -1.16
N ILE A 243 12.61 -10.93 -0.25
CA ILE A 243 11.16 -10.85 -0.33
C ILE A 243 10.72 -9.41 -0.19
N GLY A 244 9.79 -9.01 -1.03
CA GLY A 244 9.17 -7.69 -0.97
C GLY A 244 7.69 -7.73 -1.28
N ILE A 245 7.04 -6.60 -1.00
CA ILE A 245 5.65 -6.35 -1.35
C ILE A 245 5.59 -5.09 -2.19
N VAL A 246 4.80 -5.13 -3.25
CA VAL A 246 4.49 -3.94 -4.05
C VAL A 246 3.60 -3.02 -3.24
N ARG A 247 4.08 -1.81 -2.90
CA ARG A 247 3.36 -0.84 -2.07
C ARG A 247 2.76 0.31 -2.84
N ARG A 248 3.19 0.48 -4.09
CA ARG A 248 2.75 1.59 -4.92
C ARG A 248 2.89 1.22 -6.39
N VAL A 249 1.89 1.54 -7.18
CA VAL A 249 1.92 1.43 -8.64
C VAL A 249 1.45 2.75 -9.22
N THR A 250 2.28 3.39 -10.04
CA THR A 250 1.95 4.64 -10.72
C THR A 250 2.30 4.54 -12.20
N ARG A 251 1.71 5.41 -13.01
CA ARG A 251 2.14 5.64 -14.39
C ARG A 251 2.70 7.05 -14.50
N ASP A 252 3.80 7.19 -15.19
CA ASP A 252 4.36 8.50 -15.48
C ASP A 252 3.74 9.14 -16.74
N GLU A 253 4.22 10.32 -17.12
CA GLU A 253 3.76 11.06 -18.29
C GLU A 253 3.99 10.30 -19.61
N HIS A 254 4.93 9.36 -19.63
CA HIS A 254 5.25 8.49 -20.75
C HIS A 254 4.53 7.14 -20.70
N GLN A 255 3.51 7.00 -19.83
CA GLN A 255 2.76 5.76 -19.58
C GLN A 255 3.63 4.60 -19.05
N GLN A 256 4.85 4.86 -18.60
CA GLN A 256 5.68 3.87 -17.97
C GLN A 256 5.15 3.56 -16.55
N ARG A 257 5.05 2.29 -16.24
CA ARG A 257 4.63 1.85 -14.90
C ARG A 257 5.82 1.94 -13.94
N ARG A 258 5.61 2.62 -12.83
CA ARG A 258 6.58 2.75 -11.74
C ARG A 258 6.03 2.10 -10.49
N VAL A 259 6.87 1.36 -9.80
CA VAL A 259 6.52 0.68 -8.56
C VAL A 259 7.37 1.15 -7.40
N GLY A 260 6.73 1.19 -6.23
CA GLY A 260 7.41 1.25 -4.95
C GLY A 260 7.34 -0.10 -4.27
N ILE A 261 8.48 -0.65 -3.90
CA ILE A 261 8.62 -1.95 -3.27
C ILE A 261 9.08 -1.75 -1.84
N GLN A 262 8.38 -2.36 -0.88
CA GLN A 262 8.88 -2.56 0.47
C GLN A 262 9.63 -3.88 0.53
N VAL A 263 10.87 -3.88 1.01
CA VAL A 263 11.62 -5.10 1.28
C VAL A 263 11.25 -5.60 2.67
N LEU A 264 10.74 -6.82 2.76
CA LEU A 264 10.45 -7.49 4.03
C LEU A 264 11.71 -8.17 4.58
N SER A 265 12.46 -8.81 3.67
CA SER A 265 13.73 -9.45 3.99
C SER A 265 14.66 -9.47 2.78
N LYS A 266 15.96 -9.37 3.05
CA LYS A 266 17.02 -9.57 2.04
C LYS A 266 17.37 -11.04 1.85
N VAL A 267 16.80 -11.93 2.67
CA VAL A 267 17.02 -13.37 2.62
C VAL A 267 15.67 -14.09 2.64
N ALA A 268 15.50 -15.03 1.74
CA ALA A 268 14.36 -15.93 1.68
C ALA A 268 14.85 -17.35 1.93
N VAL A 269 14.28 -18.04 2.92
CA VAL A 269 14.63 -19.43 3.21
C VAL A 269 13.43 -20.31 2.90
N PRO A 270 13.52 -21.20 1.90
CA PRO A 270 12.44 -22.11 1.55
C PRO A 270 12.19 -23.12 2.66
N ALA A 271 10.93 -23.37 2.94
CA ALA A 271 10.48 -24.26 3.98
C ALA A 271 9.16 -24.97 3.57
N GLN A 272 8.80 -25.99 4.33
CA GLN A 272 7.51 -26.67 4.23
C GLN A 272 6.82 -26.60 5.59
N VAL A 273 5.51 -26.37 5.57
CA VAL A 273 4.68 -26.35 6.79
C VAL A 273 3.50 -27.29 6.65
N CYS A 274 3.10 -27.86 7.77
CA CYS A 274 1.80 -28.54 7.91
C CYS A 274 1.20 -28.20 9.27
N LYS A 275 -0.13 -28.37 9.42
CA LYS A 275 -0.77 -28.15 10.72
C LYS A 275 -0.28 -29.19 11.70
N SER A 276 0.10 -28.76 12.90
CA SER A 276 0.62 -29.67 13.91
C SER A 276 -0.46 -30.67 14.35
N GLY A 277 -0.10 -31.97 14.31
CA GLY A 277 -1.03 -33.07 14.61
C GLY A 277 -1.83 -33.63 13.43
N SER A 278 -1.67 -33.05 12.21
CA SER A 278 -2.30 -33.59 11.00
C SER A 278 -1.42 -34.67 10.39
N TYR A 279 -1.72 -35.89 10.74
CA TYR A 279 -1.04 -37.08 10.18
C TYR A 279 -1.60 -37.38 8.77
N GLY A 280 -0.75 -37.24 7.73
CA GLY A 280 -1.07 -37.66 6.36
C GLY A 280 -1.61 -36.55 5.45
N GLU A 281 -1.74 -35.33 5.88
CA GLU A 281 -1.97 -34.18 5.00
C GLU A 281 -0.64 -33.73 4.37
N GLY A 282 -0.68 -33.28 3.10
CA GLY A 282 0.47 -32.76 2.39
C GLY A 282 1.07 -31.54 3.09
N SER A 283 2.33 -31.25 2.82
CA SER A 283 2.97 -30.03 3.31
C SER A 283 2.75 -28.89 2.33
N ASP A 284 2.53 -27.67 2.84
CA ASP A 284 2.40 -26.45 2.07
C ASP A 284 3.72 -25.67 2.02
N PRO A 285 4.02 -24.98 0.92
CA PRO A 285 5.20 -24.14 0.81
C PRO A 285 5.11 -22.95 1.78
N ALA A 286 6.23 -22.66 2.43
CA ALA A 286 6.40 -21.50 3.28
C ALA A 286 7.78 -20.87 3.06
N ILE A 287 7.93 -19.60 3.37
CA ILE A 287 9.21 -18.91 3.23
C ILE A 287 9.51 -18.17 4.53
N LEU A 288 10.66 -18.48 5.13
CA LEU A 288 11.13 -17.75 6.29
C LEU A 288 11.84 -16.46 5.85
N LEU A 289 11.58 -15.39 6.59
CA LEU A 289 12.15 -14.06 6.36
C LEU A 289 13.53 -13.87 7.01
N SER A 290 14.03 -14.86 7.73
CA SER A 290 15.35 -14.84 8.36
C SER A 290 15.92 -16.24 8.49
N THR A 291 17.22 -16.34 8.70
CA THR A 291 17.93 -17.60 8.95
C THR A 291 17.93 -18.01 10.43
N SER A 292 17.49 -17.12 11.31
CA SER A 292 17.42 -17.34 12.76
C SER A 292 16.28 -16.52 13.36
N PRO A 293 15.70 -16.96 14.48
CA PRO A 293 14.76 -16.16 15.25
C PRO A 293 15.39 -14.83 15.72
N ASP A 294 14.55 -13.83 15.95
CA ASP A 294 14.96 -12.57 16.56
C ASP A 294 15.22 -12.69 18.08
N ALA A 295 15.47 -11.55 18.74
CA ALA A 295 15.74 -11.50 20.17
C ALA A 295 14.56 -11.97 21.05
N GLN A 296 13.34 -11.97 20.50
CA GLN A 296 12.12 -12.47 21.14
C GLN A 296 11.83 -13.94 20.82
N GLY A 297 12.68 -14.59 20.02
CA GLY A 297 12.49 -15.95 19.55
C GLY A 297 11.45 -16.06 18.44
N GLU A 298 11.14 -14.94 17.77
CA GLU A 298 10.14 -14.90 16.70
C GLU A 298 10.82 -14.94 15.31
N VAL A 299 10.09 -15.50 14.34
CA VAL A 299 10.44 -15.51 12.92
C VAL A 299 9.27 -15.06 12.09
N GLY A 300 9.52 -14.23 11.09
CA GLY A 300 8.54 -13.90 10.07
C GLY A 300 8.42 -15.03 9.05
N VAL A 301 7.20 -15.42 8.72
CA VAL A 301 6.90 -16.50 7.77
C VAL A 301 5.90 -15.98 6.75
N ILE A 302 6.18 -16.22 5.46
CA ILE A 302 5.21 -16.07 4.39
C ILE A 302 4.56 -17.43 4.16
N LEU A 303 3.24 -17.45 4.19
CA LEU A 303 2.36 -18.59 3.97
C LEU A 303 1.45 -18.30 2.79
N ARG A 304 0.75 -19.31 2.28
CA ARG A 304 -0.36 -19.09 1.34
C ARG A 304 -1.47 -18.28 1.99
N GLU A 305 -2.24 -17.57 1.20
CA GLU A 305 -3.42 -16.83 1.63
C GLU A 305 -4.36 -17.71 2.46
N GLY A 306 -4.85 -17.17 3.60
CA GLY A 306 -5.80 -17.83 4.49
C GLY A 306 -5.23 -19.02 5.27
N TYR A 307 -3.93 -19.29 5.19
CA TYR A 307 -3.32 -20.39 5.91
C TYR A 307 -3.05 -20.08 7.39
N TYR A 308 -2.83 -18.80 7.71
CA TYR A 308 -2.60 -18.39 9.09
C TYR A 308 -3.87 -18.52 9.94
N ASN A 309 -3.72 -19.21 11.08
CA ASN A 309 -4.74 -19.24 12.14
C ASN A 309 -4.05 -19.02 13.49
N ALA A 310 -4.56 -18.10 14.28
CA ALA A 310 -4.00 -17.76 15.59
C ALA A 310 -4.10 -18.90 16.64
N ARG A 311 -4.83 -19.99 16.34
CA ARG A 311 -5.01 -21.14 17.24
C ARG A 311 -4.24 -22.38 16.81
N ASP A 312 -3.73 -22.40 15.56
CA ASP A 312 -3.11 -23.59 14.98
C ASP A 312 -1.59 -23.44 14.98
N SER A 313 -0.89 -24.30 15.73
CA SER A 313 0.56 -24.43 15.60
C SER A 313 0.90 -25.16 14.30
N LEU A 314 2.06 -24.83 13.72
CA LEU A 314 2.53 -25.43 12.49
C LEU A 314 3.80 -26.24 12.73
N ASP A 315 3.88 -27.41 12.13
CA ASP A 315 5.13 -28.14 12.00
C ASP A 315 5.90 -27.60 10.79
N LEU A 316 7.10 -27.13 11.03
CA LEU A 316 7.98 -26.54 10.01
C LEU A 316 9.12 -27.49 9.71
N THR A 317 9.38 -27.74 8.44
CA THR A 317 10.58 -28.44 7.98
C THR A 317 11.47 -27.51 7.15
N VAL A 318 12.72 -27.35 7.59
CA VAL A 318 13.75 -26.58 6.90
C VAL A 318 15.00 -27.42 6.75
N LYS A 319 15.44 -27.68 5.52
CA LYS A 319 16.64 -28.49 5.23
C LYS A 319 16.66 -29.83 6.00
N GLY A 320 15.49 -30.49 6.09
CA GLY A 320 15.34 -31.78 6.78
C GLY A 320 15.28 -31.72 8.32
N LYS A 321 15.31 -30.53 8.92
CA LYS A 321 15.15 -30.33 10.37
C LYS A 321 13.73 -29.89 10.69
N GLY A 322 13.14 -30.51 11.73
CA GLY A 322 11.79 -30.20 12.21
C GLY A 322 11.79 -29.16 13.33
N PHE A 323 10.83 -28.24 13.26
CA PHE A 323 10.57 -27.21 14.28
C PHE A 323 9.05 -27.10 14.50
N LEU A 324 8.66 -26.58 15.65
CA LEU A 324 7.28 -26.21 15.94
C LEU A 324 7.17 -24.68 15.88
N LEU A 325 6.23 -24.19 15.09
CA LEU A 325 5.87 -22.79 15.03
C LEU A 325 4.62 -22.54 15.85
N ILE A 326 4.73 -21.73 16.89
CA ILE A 326 3.61 -21.28 17.71
C ILE A 326 3.13 -19.95 17.13
N PRO A 327 1.83 -19.80 16.77
CA PRO A 327 1.34 -18.56 16.17
C PRO A 327 1.48 -17.38 17.13
N GLY A 328 2.04 -16.30 16.63
CA GLY A 328 2.08 -15.00 17.30
C GLY A 328 1.00 -14.09 16.74
N ARG A 329 1.32 -13.31 15.70
CA ARG A 329 0.38 -12.37 15.08
C ARG A 329 0.43 -12.43 13.56
N LEU A 330 -0.72 -12.19 12.92
CA LEU A 330 -0.75 -11.86 11.50
C LEU A 330 -0.19 -10.43 11.35
N ALA A 331 0.90 -10.30 10.65
CA ALA A 331 1.50 -8.99 10.34
C ALA A 331 0.78 -8.32 9.17
N GLU A 332 0.44 -9.12 8.14
CA GLU A 332 -0.31 -8.67 6.98
C GLU A 332 -0.96 -9.87 6.26
N GLY A 333 -2.24 -9.76 5.91
CA GLY A 333 -2.91 -10.66 4.98
C GLY A 333 -2.98 -9.98 3.61
N GLY A 334 -2.37 -10.59 2.60
CA GLY A 334 -2.43 -10.18 1.21
C GLY A 334 -3.55 -10.89 0.45
N GLU A 335 -3.63 -10.66 -0.86
CA GLU A 335 -4.54 -11.40 -1.75
C GLU A 335 -3.96 -12.75 -2.22
N ASP A 336 -2.67 -12.97 -2.00
CA ASP A 336 -1.91 -14.12 -2.46
C ASP A 336 -0.95 -14.69 -1.39
N PHE A 337 -0.95 -14.11 -0.19
CA PHE A 337 -0.11 -14.56 0.92
C PHE A 337 -0.64 -14.11 2.29
N ASP A 338 -0.21 -14.82 3.33
CA ASP A 338 -0.25 -14.37 4.72
C ASP A 338 1.18 -14.15 5.20
N TRP A 339 1.48 -12.96 5.73
CA TRP A 339 2.71 -12.69 6.46
C TRP A 339 2.43 -12.70 7.96
N ALA A 340 2.99 -13.66 8.67
CA ALA A 340 2.75 -13.84 10.10
C ALA A 340 4.05 -14.00 10.88
N MET A 341 4.01 -13.66 12.17
CA MET A 341 5.07 -13.86 13.13
C MET A 341 4.78 -15.10 13.97
N PHE A 342 5.79 -15.95 14.15
CA PHE A 342 5.71 -17.18 14.92
C PHE A 342 6.87 -17.27 15.89
N LYS A 343 6.63 -17.83 17.09
CA LYS A 343 7.69 -18.32 17.96
C LYS A 343 8.17 -19.68 17.50
N VAL A 344 9.48 -19.85 17.44
CA VAL A 344 10.11 -21.10 17.00
C VAL A 344 10.51 -21.93 18.22
N MET A 345 10.08 -23.18 18.25
CA MET A 345 10.53 -24.16 19.22
C MET A 345 11.21 -25.34 18.50
N THR A 346 12.39 -25.74 18.98
CA THR A 346 13.02 -26.98 18.54
C THR A 346 12.22 -28.14 19.07
N ARG A 347 11.86 -29.09 18.19
CA ARG A 347 11.42 -30.40 18.68
C ARG A 347 12.64 -31.14 19.23
N SER A 348 12.60 -31.46 20.53
CA SER A 348 13.46 -32.51 21.07
C SER A 348 12.94 -33.84 20.54
N ASP A 349 13.78 -34.58 19.83
CA ASP A 349 13.51 -35.95 19.40
C ASP A 349 13.20 -36.87 20.59
#